data_ee433eb1fc5995aec4bee10d5710328e
#
_entry.id   ee433eb1fc5995aec4bee10d5710328e
#
_cell.length_a   1.000
_cell.length_b   1.000
_cell.length_c   1.000
_cell.angle_alpha   90.00
_cell.angle_beta   90.00
_cell.angle_gamma   90.00
#
_symmetry.space_group_name_H-M   'P 1'
#
loop_
_entity.id
_entity.type
_entity.pdbx_description
1 polymer ?
#
loop_
_entity_poly.entity_id
_entity_poly.type
_entity_poly.pdbx_seq_one_letter_code
_entity_poly.pdbx_strand_id
1 'polypeptide(L)'
;MNRVNELRLGFDTAYIDGNVASSMAYKPQFLSNNYKEGKKVISSIEDELLACDQFQISVAFITMGGITPLLQTLKELEKKHIPGKILTTNYLNFSEPKALEKLNGLSNITLKMYDADESNGGFHTKGYIFKKEEIYRIII
;
A
#
# COMPACT_ATOMS: atom_id res chain seq x y z
N MET A 1 -9.80 -11.35 -25.02
CA MET A 1 -8.52 -10.60 -25.14
C MET A 1 -7.57 -11.10 -24.05
N ASN A 2 -6.27 -11.21 -24.34
CA ASN A 2 -5.31 -11.63 -23.32
C ASN A 2 -5.12 -10.52 -22.28
N ARG A 3 -5.09 -10.85 -20.98
CA ARG A 3 -4.89 -9.89 -19.87
C ARG A 3 -3.67 -8.99 -20.04
N VAL A 4 -2.60 -9.50 -20.65
CA VAL A 4 -1.40 -8.71 -20.95
C VAL A 4 -1.68 -7.59 -21.95
N ASN A 5 -2.49 -7.86 -22.98
CA ASN A 5 -2.89 -6.84 -23.94
C ASN A 5 -3.82 -5.79 -23.32
N GLU A 6 -4.72 -6.20 -22.43
CA GLU A 6 -5.60 -5.26 -21.71
C GLU A 6 -4.80 -4.32 -20.79
N LEU A 7 -3.81 -4.88 -20.08
CA LEU A 7 -2.90 -4.08 -19.25
C LEU A 7 -2.10 -3.09 -20.10
N ARG A 8 -1.54 -3.55 -21.24
CA ARG A 8 -0.82 -2.67 -22.18
C ARG A 8 -1.71 -1.53 -22.69
N LEU A 9 -2.92 -1.83 -23.13
CA LEU A 9 -3.86 -0.81 -23.56
C LEU A 9 -4.21 0.18 -22.44
N GLY A 10 -4.31 -0.31 -21.20
CA GLY A 10 -4.51 0.55 -20.03
C GLY A 10 -3.36 1.54 -19.81
N PHE A 11 -2.12 1.09 -19.94
CA PHE A 11 -0.94 1.96 -19.88
C PHE A 11 -0.90 2.96 -21.04
N ASP A 12 -1.17 2.50 -22.27
CA ASP A 12 -1.21 3.36 -23.43
C ASP A 12 -2.26 4.49 -23.25
N THR A 13 -3.46 4.15 -22.77
CA THR A 13 -4.52 5.13 -22.48
C THR A 13 -4.12 6.10 -21.37
N ALA A 14 -3.44 5.63 -20.33
CA ALA A 14 -3.11 6.47 -19.18
C ALA A 14 -1.96 7.44 -19.44
N TYR A 15 -0.96 7.04 -20.24
CA TYR A 15 0.32 7.75 -20.34
C TYR A 15 0.76 8.14 -21.75
N ILE A 16 0.17 7.56 -22.80
CA ILE A 16 0.59 7.78 -24.18
C ILE A 16 -0.48 8.54 -24.97
N ASP A 17 -1.69 7.97 -25.06
CA ASP A 17 -2.80 8.56 -25.82
C ASP A 17 -4.14 8.21 -25.15
N GLY A 18 -4.79 9.22 -24.58
CA GLY A 18 -6.07 9.07 -23.88
C GLY A 18 -7.25 8.60 -24.77
N ASN A 19 -7.10 8.63 -26.10
CA ASN A 19 -8.11 8.14 -27.03
C ASN A 19 -8.06 6.63 -27.28
N VAL A 20 -6.99 5.95 -26.81
CA VAL A 20 -6.91 4.48 -26.87
C VAL A 20 -7.96 3.87 -25.95
N ALA A 21 -8.84 3.05 -26.50
CA ALA A 21 -9.85 2.34 -25.72
C ALA A 21 -9.21 1.27 -24.84
N SER A 22 -9.50 1.29 -23.53
CA SER A 22 -8.97 0.32 -22.60
C SER A 22 -9.98 0.00 -21.48
N SER A 23 -9.78 -1.15 -20.82
CA SER A 23 -10.55 -1.50 -19.63
C SER A 23 -10.14 -0.62 -18.44
N MET A 24 -11.11 -0.03 -17.76
CA MET A 24 -10.86 0.74 -16.52
C MET A 24 -10.21 -0.10 -15.42
N ALA A 25 -10.43 -1.42 -15.42
CA ALA A 25 -9.83 -2.33 -14.44
C ALA A 25 -8.30 -2.41 -14.53
N TYR A 26 -7.75 -2.14 -15.70
CA TYR A 26 -6.30 -2.21 -15.95
C TYR A 26 -5.65 -0.85 -16.23
N LYS A 27 -6.41 0.24 -16.14
CA LYS A 27 -5.91 1.58 -16.36
C LYS A 27 -5.23 2.11 -15.11
N PRO A 28 -3.92 2.44 -15.15
CA PRO A 28 -3.24 3.09 -14.04
C PRO A 28 -3.85 4.46 -13.75
N GLN A 29 -3.82 4.87 -12.49
CA GLN A 29 -4.29 6.17 -12.03
C GLN A 29 -3.17 6.89 -11.30
N PHE A 30 -3.02 8.17 -11.55
CA PHE A 30 -2.12 9.03 -10.80
C PHE A 30 -2.79 9.48 -9.51
N LEU A 31 -2.19 9.15 -8.37
CA LEU A 31 -2.64 9.59 -7.05
C LEU A 31 -1.76 10.74 -6.57
N SER A 32 -2.35 11.83 -6.13
CA SER A 32 -1.63 12.97 -5.59
C SER A 32 -2.37 13.60 -4.42
N ASN A 33 -1.62 14.29 -3.57
CA ASN A 33 -2.22 15.16 -2.56
C ASN A 33 -2.61 16.48 -3.23
N ASN A 34 -3.91 16.76 -3.30
CA ASN A 34 -4.45 18.02 -3.81
C ASN A 34 -5.44 18.58 -2.77
N TYR A 35 -4.95 19.46 -1.91
CA TYR A 35 -5.74 20.04 -0.83
C TYR A 35 -6.91 20.90 -1.34
N LYS A 36 -6.77 21.53 -2.51
CA LYS A 36 -7.83 22.35 -3.12
C LYS A 36 -9.02 21.51 -3.56
N GLU A 37 -8.75 20.28 -4.01
CA GLU A 37 -9.76 19.32 -4.42
C GLU A 37 -10.14 18.32 -3.33
N GLY A 38 -9.58 18.45 -2.14
CA GLY A 38 -9.80 17.53 -1.02
C GLY A 38 -9.20 16.14 -1.22
N LYS A 39 -8.32 15.97 -2.22
CA LYS A 39 -7.70 14.67 -2.52
C LYS A 39 -6.49 14.43 -1.65
N LYS A 40 -6.41 13.22 -1.08
CA LYS A 40 -5.27 12.76 -0.26
C LYS A 40 -4.93 11.33 -0.64
N VAL A 41 -3.64 11.05 -0.84
CA VAL A 41 -3.16 9.68 -1.11
C VAL A 41 -3.53 8.72 0.03
N ILE A 42 -3.48 9.20 1.28
CA ILE A 42 -3.87 8.41 2.46
C ILE A 42 -5.31 7.90 2.39
N SER A 43 -6.23 8.72 1.86
CA SER A 43 -7.64 8.30 1.70
C SER A 43 -7.77 7.16 0.70
N SER A 44 -7.00 7.19 -0.39
CA SER A 44 -6.99 6.08 -1.36
C SER A 44 -6.43 4.79 -0.74
N ILE A 45 -5.40 4.89 0.11
CA ILE A 45 -4.86 3.73 0.85
C ILE A 45 -5.92 3.19 1.81
N GLU A 46 -6.63 4.06 2.51
CA GLU A 46 -7.68 3.69 3.46
C GLU A 46 -8.86 3.00 2.78
N ASP A 47 -9.33 3.53 1.65
CA ASP A 47 -10.40 2.94 0.84
C ASP A 47 -10.04 1.52 0.37
N GLU A 48 -8.82 1.31 -0.09
CA GLU A 48 -8.34 -0.01 -0.52
C GLU A 48 -8.19 -0.98 0.66
N LEU A 49 -7.71 -0.52 1.82
CA LEU A 49 -7.67 -1.32 3.04
C LEU A 49 -9.06 -1.80 3.45
N LEU A 50 -10.05 -0.91 3.46
CA LEU A 50 -11.42 -1.22 3.85
C LEU A 50 -12.12 -2.19 2.88
N ALA A 51 -11.69 -2.21 1.61
CA ALA A 51 -12.27 -3.05 0.57
C ALA A 51 -11.59 -4.42 0.42
N CYS A 52 -10.37 -4.62 0.92
CA CYS A 52 -9.58 -5.82 0.65
C CYS A 52 -9.92 -7.01 1.54
N ASP A 53 -9.53 -8.20 1.08
CA ASP A 53 -9.57 -9.46 1.84
C ASP A 53 -8.21 -9.78 2.50
N GLN A 54 -7.13 -9.17 2.00
CA GLN A 54 -5.80 -9.18 2.61
C GLN A 54 -4.97 -8.02 2.06
N PHE A 55 -3.95 -7.63 2.81
CA PHE A 55 -3.03 -6.57 2.37
C PHE A 55 -1.56 -6.88 2.67
N GLN A 56 -0.68 -6.26 1.90
CA GLN A 56 0.76 -6.29 2.10
C GLN A 56 1.31 -4.87 1.93
N ILE A 57 2.14 -4.44 2.87
CA ILE A 57 2.76 -3.11 2.85
C ILE A 57 4.27 -3.28 2.97
N SER A 58 5.02 -2.65 2.08
CA SER A 58 6.46 -2.58 2.13
C SER A 58 6.90 -1.12 2.15
N VAL A 59 7.47 -0.68 3.25
CA VAL A 59 7.91 0.71 3.46
C VAL A 59 9.25 0.75 4.16
N ALA A 60 10.11 1.69 3.77
CA ALA A 60 11.47 1.78 4.32
C ALA A 60 11.47 2.09 5.82
N PHE A 61 10.53 2.89 6.31
CA PHE A 61 10.40 3.24 7.72
C PHE A 61 8.95 3.56 8.10
N ILE A 62 8.66 3.42 9.38
CA ILE A 62 7.31 3.61 9.95
C ILE A 62 7.40 4.56 11.13
N THR A 63 6.62 5.63 11.09
CA THR A 63 6.52 6.61 12.17
C THR A 63 5.13 6.66 12.78
N MET A 64 5.00 7.16 13.99
CA MET A 64 3.69 7.37 14.63
C MET A 64 2.81 8.31 13.80
N GLY A 65 3.40 9.39 13.24
CA GLY A 65 2.68 10.30 12.36
C GLY A 65 2.14 9.62 11.11
N GLY A 66 2.89 8.65 10.56
CA GLY A 66 2.48 7.89 9.38
C GLY A 66 1.35 6.91 9.64
N ILE A 67 1.35 6.22 10.79
CA ILE A 67 0.33 5.21 11.08
C ILE A 67 -0.91 5.76 11.77
N THR A 68 -0.81 6.88 12.49
CA THR A 68 -1.93 7.44 13.26
C THR A 68 -3.22 7.61 12.44
N PRO A 69 -3.19 8.15 11.22
CA PRO A 69 -4.40 8.26 10.40
C PRO A 69 -5.05 6.91 10.06
N LEU A 70 -4.25 5.84 9.98
CA LEU A 70 -4.70 4.51 9.58
C LEU A 70 -5.08 3.60 10.77
N LEU A 71 -4.77 4.00 12.01
CA LEU A 71 -4.96 3.14 13.18
C LEU A 71 -6.41 2.67 13.38
N GLN A 72 -7.38 3.52 13.10
CA GLN A 72 -8.78 3.14 13.22
C GLN A 72 -9.15 2.07 12.19
N THR A 73 -8.76 2.28 10.94
CA THR A 73 -8.97 1.33 9.85
C THR A 73 -8.28 -0.02 10.14
N LEU A 74 -7.02 0.01 10.58
CA LEU A 74 -6.29 -1.21 10.92
C LEU A 74 -6.96 -2.00 12.06
N LYS A 75 -7.52 -1.32 13.07
CA LYS A 75 -8.30 -1.97 14.13
C LYS A 75 -9.62 -2.56 13.63
N GLU A 76 -10.26 -1.95 12.63
CA GLU A 76 -11.43 -2.53 11.99
C GLU A 76 -11.08 -3.80 11.23
N LEU A 77 -9.94 -3.80 10.51
CA LEU A 77 -9.43 -4.98 9.83
C LEU A 77 -9.08 -6.10 10.82
N GLU A 78 -8.52 -5.76 11.99
CA GLU A 78 -8.29 -6.72 13.06
C GLU A 78 -9.59 -7.39 13.52
N LYS A 79 -10.63 -6.60 13.80
CA LYS A 79 -11.96 -7.12 14.19
C LYS A 79 -12.58 -8.02 13.12
N LYS A 80 -12.32 -7.75 11.85
CA LYS A 80 -12.79 -8.53 10.70
C LYS A 80 -11.86 -9.70 10.36
N HIS A 81 -10.75 -9.88 11.10
CA HIS A 81 -9.72 -10.88 10.84
C HIS A 81 -9.11 -10.81 9.44
N ILE A 82 -9.03 -9.63 8.85
CA ILE A 82 -8.39 -9.41 7.55
C ILE A 82 -6.87 -9.46 7.72
N PRO A 83 -6.17 -10.45 7.13
CA PRO A 83 -4.74 -10.63 7.34
C PRO A 83 -3.92 -9.54 6.65
N GLY A 84 -2.93 -9.03 7.36
CA GLY A 84 -1.97 -8.05 6.86
C GLY A 84 -0.53 -8.49 7.05
N LYS A 85 0.33 -8.18 6.08
CA LYS A 85 1.79 -8.34 6.20
C LYS A 85 2.44 -6.99 6.00
N ILE A 86 3.33 -6.61 6.90
CA ILE A 86 4.08 -5.36 6.81
C ILE A 86 5.56 -5.68 6.88
N LEU A 87 6.32 -5.18 5.91
CA LEU A 87 7.76 -5.24 5.87
C LEU A 87 8.32 -3.81 5.98
N THR A 88 9.24 -3.61 6.91
CA THR A 88 9.98 -2.35 7.07
C THR A 88 11.47 -2.64 7.27
N THR A 89 12.30 -1.61 7.45
CA THR A 89 13.73 -1.76 7.70
C THR A 89 14.16 -1.00 8.97
N ASN A 90 15.34 -1.36 9.48
CA ASN A 90 16.04 -0.59 10.51
C ASN A 90 16.94 0.53 9.91
N TYR A 91 16.83 0.77 8.59
CA TYR A 91 17.68 1.75 7.90
C TYR A 91 17.67 3.11 8.60
N LEU A 92 18.86 3.57 8.97
CA LEU A 92 19.12 4.82 9.69
C LEU A 92 18.26 5.03 10.96
N ASN A 93 17.69 3.97 11.53
CA ASN A 93 16.83 4.02 12.71
C ASN A 93 15.62 4.99 12.57
N PHE A 94 15.10 5.18 11.35
CA PHE A 94 13.97 6.06 11.10
C PHE A 94 12.62 5.48 11.52
N SER A 95 12.53 4.15 11.70
CA SER A 95 11.33 3.53 12.23
C SER A 95 11.20 3.79 13.74
N GLU A 96 10.05 4.31 14.16
CA GLU A 96 9.79 4.62 15.56
C GLU A 96 9.34 3.36 16.32
N PRO A 97 10.01 2.98 17.43
CA PRO A 97 9.64 1.79 18.22
C PRO A 97 8.17 1.74 18.64
N LYS A 98 7.61 2.88 19.08
CA LYS A 98 6.19 2.97 19.45
C LYS A 98 5.23 2.65 18.31
N ALA A 99 5.59 3.03 17.07
CA ALA A 99 4.79 2.73 15.91
C ALA A 99 4.84 1.23 15.58
N LEU A 100 6.02 0.63 15.67
CA LEU A 100 6.22 -0.80 15.47
C LEU A 100 5.47 -1.62 16.52
N GLU A 101 5.55 -1.24 17.81
CA GLU A 101 4.81 -1.88 18.91
C GLU A 101 3.30 -1.84 18.66
N LYS A 102 2.75 -0.70 18.22
CA LYS A 102 1.32 -0.58 17.92
C LYS A 102 0.88 -1.50 16.79
N LEU A 103 1.67 -1.61 15.72
CA LEU A 103 1.37 -2.51 14.61
C LEU A 103 1.52 -3.97 15.01
N ASN A 104 2.57 -4.31 15.74
CA ASN A 104 2.83 -5.67 16.23
C ASN A 104 1.78 -6.13 17.25
N GLY A 105 1.10 -5.20 17.92
CA GLY A 105 0.00 -5.46 18.83
C GLY A 105 -1.32 -5.83 18.16
N LEU A 106 -1.44 -5.66 16.83
CA LEU A 106 -2.64 -6.04 16.08
C LEU A 106 -2.54 -7.51 15.66
N SER A 107 -3.49 -8.32 16.10
CA SER A 107 -3.46 -9.79 15.97
C SER A 107 -3.52 -10.31 14.54
N ASN A 108 -4.02 -9.51 13.62
CA ASN A 108 -4.15 -9.81 12.19
C ASN A 108 -2.92 -9.41 11.37
N ILE A 109 -1.94 -8.72 11.96
CA ILE A 109 -0.76 -8.19 11.26
C ILE A 109 0.47 -9.02 11.59
N THR A 110 1.19 -9.46 10.54
CA THR A 110 2.54 -9.99 10.64
C THR A 110 3.52 -8.87 10.25
N LEU A 111 4.20 -8.32 11.25
CA LEU A 111 5.24 -7.30 11.04
C LEU A 111 6.62 -7.96 10.97
N LYS A 112 7.39 -7.63 9.95
CA LYS A 112 8.80 -8.04 9.81
C LYS A 112 9.68 -6.82 9.55
N MET A 113 10.87 -6.87 10.13
CA MET A 113 11.92 -5.90 9.90
C MET A 113 13.07 -6.54 9.14
N TYR A 114 13.45 -5.91 8.04
CA TYR A 114 14.64 -6.28 7.27
C TYR A 114 15.85 -5.56 7.88
N ASP A 115 16.90 -6.32 8.18
CA ASP A 115 18.13 -5.78 8.74
C ASP A 115 19.03 -5.26 7.60
N ALA A 116 19.05 -3.94 7.45
CA ALA A 116 19.83 -3.26 6.42
C ALA A 116 21.34 -3.27 6.74
N ASP A 117 21.72 -3.38 8.01
CA ASP A 117 23.11 -3.35 8.44
C ASP A 117 23.80 -4.69 8.19
N GLU A 118 23.13 -5.82 8.44
CA GLU A 118 23.66 -7.16 8.19
C GLU A 118 23.75 -7.50 6.70
N SER A 119 22.88 -6.95 5.87
CA SER A 119 22.75 -7.34 4.46
C SER A 119 23.50 -6.44 3.47
N ASN A 120 24.25 -5.47 3.93
CA ASN A 120 24.95 -4.46 3.09
C ASN A 120 24.04 -3.73 2.07
N GLY A 121 22.76 -3.61 2.37
CA GLY A 121 21.82 -2.89 1.51
C GLY A 121 20.44 -2.79 2.13
N GLY A 122 19.84 -1.63 2.05
CA GLY A 122 18.45 -1.38 2.43
C GLY A 122 17.55 -1.26 1.21
N PHE A 123 16.25 -1.24 1.46
CA PHE A 123 15.29 -0.84 0.44
C PHE A 123 14.61 0.48 0.82
N HIS A 124 14.19 1.22 -0.19
CA HIS A 124 13.47 2.50 0.00
C HIS A 124 12.15 2.49 -0.77
N THR A 125 11.48 1.36 -0.77
CA THR A 125 10.16 1.22 -1.40
C THR A 125 9.07 1.83 -0.53
N LYS A 126 7.99 2.23 -1.18
CA LYS A 126 6.70 2.57 -0.57
C LYS A 126 5.65 1.89 -1.43
N GLY A 127 5.35 0.65 -1.09
CA GLY A 127 4.44 -0.19 -1.88
C GLY A 127 3.31 -0.75 -1.02
N TYR A 128 2.12 -0.68 -1.54
CA TYR A 128 0.91 -1.17 -0.91
C TYR A 128 0.21 -2.10 -1.89
N ILE A 129 -0.06 -3.33 -1.48
CA ILE A 129 -0.73 -4.35 -2.28
C ILE A 129 -1.98 -4.79 -1.54
N PHE A 130 -3.10 -4.70 -2.21
CA PHE A 130 -4.41 -5.10 -1.70
C PHE A 130 -4.99 -6.20 -2.58
N LYS A 131 -5.42 -7.29 -1.97
CA LYS A 131 -6.11 -8.37 -2.69
C LYS A 131 -7.58 -8.35 -2.34
N LYS A 132 -8.43 -8.41 -3.36
CA LYS A 132 -9.88 -8.63 -3.25
C LYS A 132 -10.25 -9.75 -4.22
N GLU A 133 -10.68 -10.88 -3.68
CA GLU A 133 -10.91 -12.10 -4.48
C GLU A 133 -9.68 -12.45 -5.33
N GLU A 134 -9.79 -12.42 -6.66
CA GLU A 134 -8.69 -12.70 -7.61
C GLU A 134 -8.02 -11.43 -8.15
N ILE A 135 -8.40 -10.24 -7.65
CA ILE A 135 -7.91 -8.96 -8.13
C ILE A 135 -6.89 -8.38 -7.15
N TYR A 136 -5.79 -7.90 -7.70
CA TYR A 136 -4.79 -7.14 -6.96
C TYR A 136 -4.83 -5.67 -7.36
N ARG A 137 -4.85 -4.78 -6.36
CA ARG A 137 -4.66 -3.35 -6.54
C ARG A 137 -3.36 -2.95 -5.88
N ILE A 138 -2.57 -2.12 -6.55
CA ILE A 138 -1.23 -1.75 -6.11
C ILE A 138 -1.11 -0.24 -6.13
N ILE A 139 -0.63 0.32 -5.01
CA ILE A 139 -0.23 1.74 -4.90
C ILE A 139 1.28 1.77 -4.66
N ILE A 140 2.00 2.54 -5.45
CA ILE A 140 3.47 2.74 -5.36
C ILE A 140 3.83 4.22 -5.50
#